data_83a7035bd53a936bf3a6fd8ca8cac523
#
_entry.id   83a7035bd53a936bf3a6fd8ca8cac523
#
_cell.length_a   1.000
_cell.length_b   1.000
_cell.length_c   1.000
_cell.angle_alpha   90.00
_cell.angle_beta   90.00
_cell.angle_gamma   90.00
#
_symmetry.space_group_name_H-M   'P 1'
#
loop_
_entity.id
_entity.type
_entity.pdbx_description
1 polymer ?
#
loop_
_entity_poly.entity_id
_entity_poly.type
_entity_poly.pdbx_seq_one_letter_code
_entity_poly.pdbx_strand_id
1 'polypeptide(L)'
;NVVTLTRFVLEEGRKAKGTGELTTLLNSMCTAVKAISTAVRKAGIANLYGIAGSTNVTGDQVKKLDILSNNLVINMIKSSFTSCVLVSEEDDTAIIVEPDRQGKYVVCFDPLDGSSNIDCLASIGTIFAVYKKTTEDDPCENDALQPGRNIVAAGYALYGSATMMVLSTGQGVNCFMLDPAIGEFILVDRDLKIKPKGNIYSLNEGYAKYFDPAVTEYLQKKKFPQDGSAPYGARYVGSMVADVHRTLVYGGIFLYPANVKSPEGKLRLLYECNPMAFIIEQAGGMATTGSQNVLDIQPINIHQRVPVVLGSPSDVKEYLDIYQKHQANNGN
;
A
#
# COMPACT_ATOMS: atom_id res chain seq x y z
N ASN A 1 -28.35 10.06 1.72
CA ASN A 1 -28.26 8.70 1.18
C ASN A 1 -26.95 8.06 1.65
N VAL A 2 -27.06 6.99 2.44
CA VAL A 2 -25.90 6.17 2.87
C VAL A 2 -25.50 5.28 1.70
N VAL A 3 -24.22 5.33 1.30
CA VAL A 3 -23.66 4.47 0.26
C VAL A 3 -22.68 3.50 0.91
N THR A 4 -22.97 2.21 0.85
CA THR A 4 -22.05 1.17 1.33
C THR A 4 -20.98 0.87 0.27
N LEU A 5 -19.85 0.33 0.70
CA LEU A 5 -18.79 -0.10 -0.22
C LEU A 5 -19.32 -1.17 -1.19
N THR A 6 -20.11 -2.13 -0.70
CA THR A 6 -20.74 -3.17 -1.52
C THR A 6 -21.55 -2.57 -2.65
N ARG A 7 -22.40 -1.59 -2.34
CA ARG A 7 -23.21 -0.89 -3.35
C ARG A 7 -22.34 -0.09 -4.31
N PHE A 8 -21.37 0.64 -3.81
CA PHE A 8 -20.47 1.44 -4.63
C PHE A 8 -19.73 0.58 -5.66
N VAL A 9 -19.12 -0.53 -5.23
CA VAL A 9 -18.38 -1.43 -6.13
C VAL A 9 -19.30 -2.08 -7.16
N LEU A 10 -20.51 -2.46 -6.76
CA LEU A 10 -21.52 -3.00 -7.69
C LEU A 10 -21.90 -1.97 -8.77
N GLU A 11 -22.15 -0.73 -8.39
CA GLU A 11 -22.50 0.35 -9.33
C GLU A 11 -21.34 0.65 -10.29
N GLU A 12 -20.11 0.71 -9.80
CA GLU A 12 -18.91 0.91 -10.64
C GLU A 12 -18.73 -0.25 -11.63
N GLY A 13 -18.92 -1.48 -11.19
CA GLY A 13 -18.87 -2.67 -12.06
C GLY A 13 -19.92 -2.64 -13.16
N ARG A 14 -21.14 -2.18 -12.87
CA ARG A 14 -22.22 -2.04 -13.85
C ARG A 14 -21.92 -0.94 -14.87
N LYS A 15 -21.39 0.20 -14.44
CA LYS A 15 -20.95 1.28 -15.34
C LYS A 15 -19.87 0.81 -16.31
N ALA A 16 -18.95 0.00 -15.83
CA ALA A 16 -17.87 -0.59 -16.63
C ALA A 16 -18.33 -1.77 -17.49
N LYS A 17 -19.60 -2.18 -17.42
CA LYS A 17 -20.16 -3.36 -18.09
C LYS A 17 -19.40 -4.65 -17.77
N GLY A 18 -18.93 -4.76 -16.53
CA GLY A 18 -18.19 -5.92 -16.04
C GLY A 18 -19.07 -7.15 -15.83
N THR A 19 -18.43 -8.29 -15.68
CA THR A 19 -19.07 -9.59 -15.41
C THR A 19 -19.45 -9.79 -13.94
N GLY A 20 -19.00 -8.90 -13.04
CA GLY A 20 -19.23 -8.98 -11.60
C GLY A 20 -18.13 -9.72 -10.83
N GLU A 21 -17.14 -10.27 -11.48
CA GLU A 21 -16.05 -11.01 -10.81
C GLU A 21 -15.15 -10.10 -9.96
N LEU A 22 -14.80 -8.92 -10.47
CA LEU A 22 -14.02 -7.95 -9.68
C LEU A 22 -14.82 -7.46 -8.47
N THR A 23 -16.11 -7.22 -8.63
CA THR A 23 -17.02 -6.87 -7.53
C THR A 23 -17.01 -7.96 -6.45
N THR A 24 -17.12 -9.22 -6.85
CA THR A 24 -17.06 -10.36 -5.93
C THR A 24 -15.74 -10.44 -5.19
N LEU A 25 -14.60 -10.24 -5.90
CA LEU A 25 -13.28 -10.23 -5.31
C LEU A 25 -13.14 -9.12 -4.26
N LEU A 26 -13.53 -7.90 -4.60
CA LEU A 26 -13.44 -6.75 -3.69
C LEU A 26 -14.32 -6.92 -2.46
N ASN A 27 -15.52 -7.48 -2.60
CA ASN A 27 -16.37 -7.79 -1.45
C ASN A 27 -15.76 -8.87 -0.56
N SER A 28 -15.10 -9.87 -1.12
CA SER A 28 -14.37 -10.89 -0.35
C SER A 28 -13.19 -10.28 0.41
N MET A 29 -12.45 -9.37 -0.22
CA MET A 29 -11.38 -8.61 0.46
C MET A 29 -11.94 -7.78 1.61
N CYS A 30 -13.08 -7.12 1.42
CA CYS A 30 -13.75 -6.36 2.49
C CYS A 30 -14.14 -7.24 3.67
N THR A 31 -14.60 -8.45 3.42
CA THR A 31 -14.93 -9.41 4.48
C THR A 31 -13.68 -9.80 5.28
N ALA A 32 -12.57 -10.06 4.59
CA ALA A 32 -11.29 -10.33 5.26
C ALA A 32 -10.85 -9.13 6.13
N VAL A 33 -10.94 -7.93 5.61
CA VAL A 33 -10.59 -6.69 6.32
C VAL A 33 -11.47 -6.49 7.57
N LYS A 34 -12.78 -6.75 7.48
CA LYS A 34 -13.68 -6.68 8.64
C LYS A 34 -13.25 -7.66 9.74
N ALA A 35 -12.90 -8.88 9.35
CA ALA A 35 -12.43 -9.91 10.28
C ALA A 35 -11.09 -9.51 10.91
N ILE A 36 -10.14 -9.00 10.12
CA ILE A 36 -8.84 -8.52 10.62
C ILE A 36 -9.05 -7.33 11.57
N SER A 37 -9.91 -6.37 11.22
CA SER A 37 -10.23 -5.23 12.09
C SER A 37 -10.71 -5.68 13.47
N THR A 38 -11.58 -6.65 13.52
CA THR A 38 -12.06 -7.22 14.78
C THR A 38 -10.94 -7.91 15.55
N ALA A 39 -10.10 -8.68 14.88
CA ALA A 39 -8.97 -9.37 15.50
C ALA A 39 -7.93 -8.38 16.06
N VAL A 40 -7.60 -7.33 15.31
CA VAL A 40 -6.67 -6.27 15.74
C VAL A 40 -7.17 -5.60 17.02
N ARG A 41 -8.45 -5.25 17.10
CA ARG A 41 -9.03 -4.57 18.26
C ARG A 41 -9.13 -5.45 19.49
N LYS A 42 -9.18 -6.75 19.33
CA LYS A 42 -9.25 -7.72 20.41
C LYS A 42 -7.90 -8.41 20.71
N ALA A 43 -6.85 -8.06 19.98
CA ALA A 43 -5.59 -8.78 19.99
C ALA A 43 -4.97 -8.90 21.39
N GLY A 44 -4.96 -7.83 22.18
CA GLY A 44 -4.43 -7.84 23.54
C GLY A 44 -5.25 -8.72 24.50
N ILE A 45 -6.55 -8.73 24.34
CA ILE A 45 -7.46 -9.54 25.17
C ILE A 45 -7.36 -11.02 24.78
N ALA A 46 -7.22 -11.30 23.49
CA ALA A 46 -7.17 -12.66 22.95
C ALA A 46 -5.75 -13.28 22.93
N ASN A 47 -4.76 -12.60 23.50
CA ASN A 47 -3.34 -13.03 23.48
C ASN A 47 -2.80 -13.28 22.05
N LEU A 48 -3.26 -12.48 21.08
CA LEU A 48 -2.77 -12.51 19.69
C LEU A 48 -1.50 -11.69 19.48
N TYR A 49 -1.07 -10.95 20.50
CA TYR A 49 0.24 -10.31 20.53
C TYR A 49 1.34 -11.35 20.73
N GLY A 50 2.55 -10.95 20.39
CA GLY A 50 3.71 -11.79 20.60
C GLY A 50 4.12 -12.56 19.36
N ILE A 51 5.31 -13.13 19.46
CA ILE A 51 6.00 -13.81 18.36
C ILE A 51 5.47 -15.24 18.25
N ALA A 52 5.18 -15.67 17.04
CA ALA A 52 4.72 -17.03 16.76
C ALA A 52 5.84 -18.08 16.73
N GLY A 53 7.08 -17.68 17.01
CA GLY A 53 8.25 -18.56 17.02
C GLY A 53 8.83 -18.85 15.65
N SER A 54 8.42 -18.10 14.63
CA SER A 54 8.93 -18.19 13.25
C SER A 54 9.38 -16.84 12.73
N THR A 55 10.14 -16.87 11.66
CA THR A 55 10.58 -15.68 10.92
C THR A 55 10.02 -15.81 9.50
N ASN A 56 9.50 -14.72 8.93
CA ASN A 56 9.03 -14.75 7.56
C ASN A 56 10.21 -14.75 6.57
N VAL A 57 9.90 -14.89 5.28
CA VAL A 57 10.90 -14.90 4.18
C VAL A 57 11.77 -13.66 4.14
N THR A 58 11.32 -12.58 4.72
CA THR A 58 12.01 -11.29 4.73
C THR A 58 12.92 -11.11 5.95
N GLY A 59 12.95 -12.11 6.83
CA GLY A 59 13.76 -12.09 8.05
C GLY A 59 13.10 -11.43 9.25
N ASP A 60 11.85 -10.99 9.12
CA ASP A 60 11.11 -10.38 10.22
C ASP A 60 10.43 -11.44 11.09
N GLN A 61 10.37 -11.21 12.38
CA GLN A 61 9.70 -12.12 13.31
C GLN A 61 8.18 -12.06 13.09
N VAL A 62 7.59 -13.22 12.82
CA VAL A 62 6.15 -13.35 12.54
C VAL A 62 5.38 -13.34 13.84
N LYS A 63 4.37 -12.49 13.93
CA LYS A 63 3.44 -12.43 15.06
C LYS A 63 2.22 -13.30 14.79
N LYS A 64 1.55 -13.73 15.85
CA LYS A 64 0.32 -14.54 15.74
C LYS A 64 -0.75 -13.88 14.89
N LEU A 65 -0.85 -12.56 14.97
CA LEU A 65 -1.82 -11.79 14.20
C LEU A 65 -1.47 -11.72 12.71
N ASP A 66 -0.18 -11.75 12.35
CA ASP A 66 0.26 -11.85 10.95
C ASP A 66 -0.24 -13.15 10.32
N ILE A 67 -0.08 -14.27 11.02
CA ILE A 67 -0.55 -15.59 10.57
C ILE A 67 -2.06 -15.57 10.37
N LEU A 68 -2.81 -15.08 11.36
CA LEU A 68 -4.27 -15.00 11.28
C LEU A 68 -4.73 -14.14 10.12
N SER A 69 -4.14 -12.96 9.97
CA SER A 69 -4.49 -12.02 8.90
C SER A 69 -4.19 -12.59 7.52
N ASN A 70 -3.03 -13.22 7.36
CA ASN A 70 -2.64 -13.88 6.12
C ASN A 70 -3.64 -14.98 5.73
N ASN A 71 -3.97 -15.86 6.68
CA ASN A 71 -4.94 -16.94 6.46
C ASN A 71 -6.33 -16.41 6.10
N LEU A 72 -6.78 -15.34 6.76
CA LEU A 72 -8.08 -14.71 6.46
C LEU A 72 -8.14 -14.20 5.02
N VAL A 73 -7.12 -13.47 4.58
CA VAL A 73 -7.08 -12.95 3.21
C VAL A 73 -7.04 -14.10 2.19
N ILE A 74 -6.14 -15.05 2.37
CA ILE A 74 -5.99 -16.20 1.46
C ILE A 74 -7.32 -16.96 1.34
N ASN A 75 -7.94 -17.31 2.46
CA ASN A 75 -9.18 -18.08 2.47
C ASN A 75 -10.34 -17.34 1.83
N MET A 76 -10.49 -16.04 2.11
CA MET A 76 -11.57 -15.23 1.53
C MET A 76 -11.39 -15.07 0.03
N ILE A 77 -10.19 -14.81 -0.44
CA ILE A 77 -9.92 -14.62 -1.87
C ILE A 77 -10.04 -15.94 -2.64
N LYS A 78 -9.48 -17.04 -2.14
CA LYS A 78 -9.67 -18.37 -2.75
C LYS A 78 -11.14 -18.77 -2.85
N SER A 79 -11.92 -18.51 -1.81
CA SER A 79 -13.34 -18.84 -1.75
C SER A 79 -14.23 -17.94 -2.61
N SER A 80 -13.68 -16.91 -3.21
CA SER A 80 -14.41 -16.01 -4.11
C SER A 80 -14.54 -16.56 -5.54
N PHE A 81 -13.74 -17.57 -5.90
CA PHE A 81 -13.66 -18.14 -7.27
C PHE A 81 -13.25 -17.12 -8.34
N THR A 82 -12.53 -16.07 -7.95
CA THR A 82 -12.18 -14.94 -8.85
C THR A 82 -10.70 -14.82 -9.13
N SER A 83 -9.84 -15.48 -8.34
CA SER A 83 -8.39 -15.38 -8.44
C SER A 83 -7.71 -16.70 -8.82
N CYS A 84 -6.53 -16.59 -9.42
CA CYS A 84 -5.71 -17.74 -9.79
C CYS A 84 -4.32 -17.73 -9.15
N VAL A 85 -3.76 -16.55 -8.88
CA VAL A 85 -2.44 -16.39 -8.26
C VAL A 85 -2.55 -15.36 -7.14
N LEU A 86 -2.02 -15.72 -5.97
CA LEU A 86 -1.91 -14.83 -4.81
C LEU A 86 -0.43 -14.65 -4.43
N VAL A 87 -0.03 -13.43 -4.16
CA VAL A 87 1.30 -13.10 -3.63
C VAL A 87 1.12 -12.42 -2.30
N SER A 88 1.65 -13.03 -1.25
CA SER A 88 1.64 -12.47 0.11
C SER A 88 3.06 -12.15 0.59
N GLU A 89 3.19 -11.10 1.37
CA GLU A 89 4.43 -10.81 2.10
C GLU A 89 4.87 -11.98 2.98
N GLU A 90 3.91 -12.73 3.54
CA GLU A 90 4.16 -13.79 4.51
C GLU A 90 4.56 -15.13 3.90
N ASP A 91 4.41 -15.32 2.59
CA ASP A 91 4.69 -16.56 1.89
C ASP A 91 5.87 -16.44 0.92
N ASP A 92 6.80 -17.39 0.97
CA ASP A 92 8.00 -17.43 0.12
C ASP A 92 7.71 -17.41 -1.36
N THR A 93 6.71 -18.19 -1.75
CA THR A 93 6.34 -18.43 -3.14
C THR A 93 4.93 -17.96 -3.41
N ALA A 94 4.62 -17.72 -4.68
CA ALA A 94 3.26 -17.43 -5.09
C ALA A 94 2.34 -18.61 -4.76
N ILE A 95 1.11 -18.30 -4.35
CA ILE A 95 0.08 -19.27 -4.06
C ILE A 95 -0.74 -19.46 -5.33
N ILE A 96 -0.73 -20.65 -5.89
CA ILE A 96 -1.56 -21.01 -7.04
C ILE A 96 -2.88 -21.56 -6.51
N VAL A 97 -3.98 -20.94 -6.90
CA VAL A 97 -5.31 -21.37 -6.49
C VAL A 97 -5.65 -22.70 -7.15
N GLU A 98 -6.33 -23.57 -6.44
CA GLU A 98 -6.74 -24.89 -6.95
C GLU A 98 -7.59 -24.73 -8.23
N PRO A 99 -7.44 -25.62 -9.26
CA PRO A 99 -8.09 -25.46 -10.57
C PRO A 99 -9.60 -25.25 -10.53
N ASP A 100 -10.28 -25.92 -9.59
CA ASP A 100 -11.74 -25.81 -9.41
C ASP A 100 -12.20 -24.50 -8.78
N ARG A 101 -11.28 -23.69 -8.27
CA ARG A 101 -11.55 -22.38 -7.65
C ARG A 101 -10.96 -21.20 -8.42
N GLN A 102 -10.27 -21.46 -9.53
CA GLN A 102 -9.57 -20.41 -10.25
C GLN A 102 -10.52 -19.44 -10.94
N GLY A 103 -10.13 -18.17 -10.89
CA GLY A 103 -10.67 -17.07 -11.67
C GLY A 103 -9.56 -16.32 -12.39
N LYS A 104 -9.87 -15.17 -12.96
CA LYS A 104 -8.96 -14.44 -13.86
C LYS A 104 -8.03 -13.43 -13.21
N TYR A 105 -8.14 -13.23 -11.89
CA TYR A 105 -7.41 -12.18 -11.20
C TYR A 105 -6.18 -12.69 -10.44
N VAL A 106 -5.19 -11.82 -10.35
CA VAL A 106 -3.98 -11.96 -9.54
C VAL A 106 -4.06 -10.95 -8.43
N VAL A 107 -3.82 -11.36 -7.19
CA VAL A 107 -3.88 -10.47 -6.02
C VAL A 107 -2.55 -10.50 -5.29
N CYS A 108 -1.94 -9.32 -5.13
CA CYS A 108 -0.74 -9.12 -4.33
C CYS A 108 -1.12 -8.34 -3.07
N PHE A 109 -0.72 -8.80 -1.89
CA PHE A 109 -1.13 -8.17 -0.65
C PHE A 109 -0.10 -8.29 0.47
N ASP A 110 -0.09 -7.28 1.32
CA ASP A 110 0.50 -7.29 2.64
C ASP A 110 -0.65 -7.43 3.64
N PRO A 111 -0.81 -8.58 4.30
CA PRO A 111 -1.98 -8.82 5.14
C PRO A 111 -2.03 -7.94 6.38
N LEU A 112 -0.87 -7.56 6.92
CA LEU A 112 -0.80 -6.74 8.12
C LEU A 112 0.48 -5.88 8.14
N ASP A 113 0.43 -4.78 7.39
CA ASP A 113 1.50 -3.79 7.32
C ASP A 113 1.71 -3.09 8.66
N GLY A 114 2.97 -2.96 9.06
CA GLY A 114 3.35 -2.30 10.30
C GLY A 114 3.13 -3.14 11.56
N SER A 115 2.99 -4.45 11.44
CA SER A 115 2.69 -5.37 12.56
C SER A 115 3.70 -5.30 13.72
N SER A 116 4.95 -4.87 13.45
CA SER A 116 5.93 -4.60 14.52
C SER A 116 5.49 -3.53 15.52
N ASN A 117 4.51 -2.70 15.16
CA ASN A 117 3.97 -1.63 15.99
C ASN A 117 2.69 -2.02 16.74
N ILE A 118 2.21 -3.25 16.60
CA ILE A 118 0.91 -3.62 17.18
C ILE A 118 0.91 -3.63 18.70
N ASP A 119 2.03 -4.02 19.30
CA ASP A 119 2.15 -4.13 20.77
C ASP A 119 2.06 -2.76 21.47
N CYS A 120 2.42 -1.69 20.77
CA CYS A 120 2.29 -0.32 21.27
C CYS A 120 1.02 0.39 20.76
N LEU A 121 0.11 -0.34 20.11
CA LEU A 121 -1.17 0.15 19.61
C LEU A 121 -1.06 1.24 18.53
N ALA A 122 0.06 1.35 17.83
CA ALA A 122 0.17 2.22 16.68
C ALA A 122 -0.69 1.68 15.51
N SER A 123 -1.17 2.59 14.66
CA SER A 123 -2.02 2.22 13.53
C SER A 123 -1.27 1.33 12.54
N ILE A 124 -1.92 0.26 12.12
CA ILE A 124 -1.44 -0.73 11.16
C ILE A 124 -2.48 -0.90 10.05
N GLY A 125 -2.18 -1.70 9.04
CA GLY A 125 -3.13 -1.84 7.93
C GLY A 125 -2.93 -3.08 7.07
N THR A 126 -3.80 -3.22 6.09
CA THR A 126 -3.75 -4.23 5.04
C THR A 126 -3.64 -3.53 3.70
N ILE A 127 -2.75 -3.98 2.82
CA ILE A 127 -2.53 -3.38 1.49
C ILE A 127 -2.76 -4.44 0.42
N PHE A 128 -3.44 -4.09 -0.67
CA PHE A 128 -3.64 -5.02 -1.78
C PHE A 128 -3.65 -4.34 -3.14
N ALA A 129 -3.26 -5.11 -4.16
CA ALA A 129 -3.39 -4.75 -5.57
C ALA A 129 -3.94 -5.95 -6.35
N VAL A 130 -4.80 -5.66 -7.30
CA VAL A 130 -5.46 -6.64 -8.16
C VAL A 130 -5.04 -6.41 -9.61
N TYR A 131 -4.60 -7.48 -10.26
CA TYR A 131 -4.27 -7.51 -11.69
C TYR A 131 -5.15 -8.54 -12.37
N LYS A 132 -5.28 -8.44 -13.68
CA LYS A 132 -5.87 -9.48 -14.50
C LYS A 132 -4.78 -10.36 -15.09
N LYS A 133 -4.95 -11.68 -15.03
CA LYS A 133 -4.07 -12.60 -15.75
C LYS A 133 -4.16 -12.35 -17.26
N THR A 134 -3.03 -12.19 -17.92
CA THR A 134 -2.95 -11.82 -19.35
C THR A 134 -2.51 -12.96 -20.26
N THR A 135 -2.01 -14.05 -19.69
CA THR A 135 -1.58 -15.24 -20.44
C THR A 135 -2.69 -16.28 -20.50
N GLU A 136 -2.65 -17.18 -21.49
CA GLU A 136 -3.57 -18.31 -21.61
C GLU A 136 -3.02 -19.59 -21.00
N ASP A 137 -1.74 -19.60 -20.64
CA ASP A 137 -1.08 -20.74 -19.97
C ASP A 137 -1.62 -20.95 -18.56
N ASP A 138 -1.29 -22.08 -17.97
CA ASP A 138 -1.63 -22.36 -16.57
C ASP A 138 -1.09 -21.27 -15.64
N PRO A 139 -1.83 -20.90 -14.59
CA PRO A 139 -1.39 -19.87 -13.65
C PRO A 139 -0.04 -20.21 -13.02
N CYS A 140 0.84 -19.21 -12.97
CA CYS A 140 2.15 -19.35 -12.37
C CYS A 140 2.59 -18.01 -11.71
N GLU A 141 3.70 -18.05 -11.00
CA GLU A 141 4.26 -16.87 -10.31
C GLU A 141 4.51 -15.69 -11.26
N ASN A 142 4.90 -15.95 -12.50
CA ASN A 142 5.15 -14.90 -13.49
C ASN A 142 3.91 -14.06 -13.82
N ASP A 143 2.71 -14.57 -13.62
CA ASP A 143 1.47 -13.82 -13.80
C ASP A 143 1.35 -12.64 -12.83
N ALA A 144 2.06 -12.69 -11.70
CA ALA A 144 2.14 -11.59 -10.73
C ALA A 144 3.21 -10.55 -11.08
N LEU A 145 4.14 -10.85 -11.98
CA LEU A 145 5.24 -9.95 -12.34
C LEU A 145 4.80 -8.95 -13.41
N GLN A 146 3.79 -8.17 -13.09
CA GLN A 146 3.24 -7.11 -13.94
C GLN A 146 3.60 -5.73 -13.41
N PRO A 147 3.85 -4.74 -14.31
CA PRO A 147 4.02 -3.36 -13.87
C PRO A 147 2.77 -2.83 -13.16
N GLY A 148 2.95 -1.93 -12.23
CA GLY A 148 1.85 -1.30 -11.51
C GLY A 148 0.84 -0.59 -12.41
N ARG A 149 1.23 -0.19 -13.62
CA ARG A 149 0.31 0.36 -14.64
C ARG A 149 -0.82 -0.60 -15.01
N ASN A 150 -0.61 -1.90 -14.84
CA ASN A 150 -1.61 -2.93 -15.16
C ASN A 150 -2.63 -3.16 -14.03
N ILE A 151 -2.48 -2.51 -12.88
CA ILE A 151 -3.43 -2.62 -11.77
C ILE A 151 -4.84 -2.29 -12.24
N VAL A 152 -5.80 -3.16 -11.94
CA VAL A 152 -7.23 -2.92 -12.19
C VAL A 152 -7.96 -2.40 -10.96
N ALA A 153 -7.48 -2.73 -9.76
CA ALA A 153 -7.96 -2.18 -8.51
C ALA A 153 -6.86 -2.25 -7.46
N ALA A 154 -6.78 -1.28 -6.59
CA ALA A 154 -5.89 -1.29 -5.43
C ALA A 154 -6.57 -0.61 -4.25
N GLY A 155 -6.17 -0.99 -3.06
CA GLY A 155 -6.69 -0.41 -1.85
C GLY A 155 -5.85 -0.73 -0.64
N TYR A 156 -6.19 -0.07 0.44
CA TYR A 156 -5.66 -0.40 1.76
C TYR A 156 -6.73 -0.20 2.82
N ALA A 157 -6.63 -0.98 3.87
CA ALA A 157 -7.39 -0.77 5.09
C ALA A 157 -6.46 -0.22 6.16
N LEU A 158 -6.88 0.82 6.84
CA LEU A 158 -6.20 1.40 8.00
C LEU A 158 -6.95 1.02 9.27
N TYR A 159 -6.27 0.34 10.17
CA TYR A 159 -6.77 -0.01 11.50
C TYR A 159 -6.22 1.02 12.50
N GLY A 160 -6.88 2.14 12.60
CA GLY A 160 -6.51 3.28 13.44
C GLY A 160 -7.58 3.61 14.48
N SER A 161 -7.81 4.90 14.73
CA SER A 161 -8.90 5.36 15.62
C SER A 161 -10.28 4.92 15.11
N ALA A 162 -10.42 4.73 13.81
CA ALA A 162 -11.49 3.98 13.16
C ALA A 162 -10.85 3.04 12.13
N THR A 163 -11.63 2.14 11.54
CA THR A 163 -11.18 1.32 10.41
C THR A 163 -11.67 1.95 9.12
N MET A 164 -10.74 2.27 8.22
CA MET A 164 -11.05 2.88 6.93
C MET A 164 -10.52 2.02 5.79
N MET A 165 -11.34 1.84 4.76
CA MET A 165 -10.93 1.29 3.46
C MET A 165 -10.77 2.44 2.47
N VAL A 166 -9.61 2.54 1.85
CA VAL A 166 -9.34 3.44 0.73
C VAL A 166 -9.19 2.60 -0.52
N LEU A 167 -9.98 2.88 -1.54
CA LEU A 167 -10.11 2.04 -2.73
C LEU A 167 -10.05 2.86 -4.01
N SER A 168 -9.37 2.34 -5.01
CA SER A 168 -9.43 2.84 -6.39
C SER A 168 -9.60 1.68 -7.36
N THR A 169 -10.54 1.84 -8.28
CA THR A 169 -10.77 0.94 -9.42
C THR A 169 -10.31 1.56 -10.75
N GLY A 170 -9.41 2.54 -10.67
CA GLY A 170 -8.92 3.29 -11.83
C GLY A 170 -9.76 4.52 -12.18
N GLN A 171 -10.73 4.88 -11.35
CA GLN A 171 -11.64 6.01 -11.53
C GLN A 171 -11.61 6.94 -10.29
N GLY A 172 -10.42 7.34 -9.88
CA GLY A 172 -10.21 8.14 -8.69
C GLY A 172 -10.13 7.31 -7.41
N VAL A 173 -10.15 7.97 -6.26
CA VAL A 173 -9.97 7.38 -4.93
C VAL A 173 -11.18 7.67 -4.07
N ASN A 174 -11.72 6.63 -3.42
CA ASN A 174 -12.86 6.77 -2.52
C ASN A 174 -12.54 6.16 -1.15
N CYS A 175 -13.05 6.79 -0.10
CA CYS A 175 -12.79 6.39 1.28
C CYS A 175 -14.08 5.92 1.96
N PHE A 176 -13.98 4.79 2.64
CA PHE A 176 -15.12 4.15 3.32
C PHE A 176 -14.73 3.86 4.76
N MET A 177 -15.53 4.32 5.68
CA MET A 177 -15.31 4.07 7.11
C MET A 177 -16.20 2.91 7.59
N LEU A 178 -15.61 1.99 8.33
CA LEU A 178 -16.35 0.88 8.92
C LEU A 178 -17.23 1.38 10.07
N ASP A 179 -18.53 1.17 9.94
CA ASP A 179 -19.45 1.25 11.06
C ASP A 179 -19.51 -0.12 11.74
N PRO A 180 -18.89 -0.29 12.90
CA PRO A 180 -18.81 -1.58 13.56
C PRO A 180 -20.16 -2.08 14.10
N ALA A 181 -21.14 -1.19 14.27
CA ALA A 181 -22.46 -1.55 14.77
C ALA A 181 -23.25 -2.36 13.75
N ILE A 182 -23.10 -2.05 12.46
CA ILE A 182 -23.78 -2.74 11.38
C ILE A 182 -22.85 -3.60 10.52
N GLY A 183 -21.53 -3.50 10.74
CA GLY A 183 -20.53 -4.28 9.99
C GLY A 183 -20.42 -3.87 8.52
N GLU A 184 -20.65 -2.60 8.20
CA GLU A 184 -20.60 -2.09 6.81
C GLU A 184 -19.63 -0.93 6.68
N PHE A 185 -18.90 -0.92 5.55
CA PHE A 185 -18.11 0.24 5.14
C PHE A 185 -19.00 1.27 4.47
N ILE A 186 -18.97 2.49 5.00
CA ILE A 186 -19.81 3.60 4.54
C ILE A 186 -18.92 4.63 3.82
N LEU A 187 -19.33 5.05 2.62
CA LEU A 187 -18.66 6.09 1.86
C LEU A 187 -18.66 7.41 2.65
N VAL A 188 -17.46 7.90 2.99
CA VAL A 188 -17.28 9.16 3.72
C VAL A 188 -16.57 10.22 2.90
N ASP A 189 -15.80 9.82 1.89
CA ASP A 189 -15.09 10.74 1.01
C ASP A 189 -15.10 10.20 -0.42
N ARG A 190 -15.68 10.97 -1.33
CA ARG A 190 -15.80 10.59 -2.73
C ARG A 190 -14.78 11.35 -3.57
N ASP A 191 -14.09 10.63 -4.45
CA ASP A 191 -13.10 11.20 -5.37
C ASP A 191 -12.07 12.10 -4.65
N LEU A 192 -11.46 11.54 -3.61
CA LEU A 192 -10.45 12.24 -2.82
C LEU A 192 -9.27 12.65 -3.69
N LYS A 193 -8.89 13.93 -3.61
CA LYS A 193 -7.70 14.46 -4.27
C LYS A 193 -6.67 14.90 -3.24
N ILE A 194 -5.41 14.58 -3.50
CA ILE A 194 -4.29 15.06 -2.69
C ILE A 194 -4.06 16.54 -2.97
N LYS A 195 -3.69 17.30 -1.95
CA LYS A 195 -3.31 18.71 -2.13
C LYS A 195 -2.12 18.83 -3.10
N PRO A 196 -2.09 19.86 -3.96
CA PRO A 196 -0.96 20.08 -4.88
C PRO A 196 0.39 20.23 -4.18
N LYS A 197 0.39 20.80 -2.97
CA LYS A 197 1.54 20.97 -2.08
C LYS A 197 1.11 20.82 -0.64
N GLY A 198 1.93 20.14 0.17
CA GLY A 198 1.72 20.01 1.60
C GLY A 198 2.73 20.80 2.43
N ASN A 199 2.78 20.49 3.70
CA ASN A 199 3.71 21.07 4.66
C ASN A 199 4.23 20.05 5.70
N ILE A 200 4.15 18.76 5.34
CA ILE A 200 4.60 17.65 6.19
C ILE A 200 5.51 16.75 5.35
N TYR A 201 6.63 16.34 5.92
CA TYR A 201 7.46 15.26 5.39
C TYR A 201 7.45 14.07 6.35
N SER A 202 7.56 12.87 5.78
CA SER A 202 7.48 11.60 6.52
C SER A 202 8.58 10.66 6.06
N LEU A 203 9.60 10.45 6.90
CA LEU A 203 10.62 9.41 6.73
C LEU A 203 11.31 9.13 8.06
N ASN A 204 12.01 7.99 8.13
CA ASN A 204 12.79 7.64 9.30
C ASN A 204 14.14 8.38 9.29
N GLU A 205 14.23 9.49 9.98
CA GLU A 205 15.48 10.25 10.14
C GLU A 205 16.53 9.55 11.02
N GLY A 206 16.18 8.46 11.69
CA GLY A 206 17.14 7.60 12.37
C GLY A 206 18.19 7.01 11.44
N TYR A 207 17.91 6.97 10.13
CA TYR A 207 18.85 6.58 9.09
C TYR A 207 19.62 7.73 8.44
N ALA A 208 19.56 8.94 9.00
CA ALA A 208 20.17 10.14 8.42
C ALA A 208 21.66 9.97 8.07
N LYS A 209 22.39 9.20 8.88
CA LYS A 209 23.81 8.85 8.63
C LYS A 209 24.04 8.16 7.29
N TYR A 210 23.04 7.45 6.79
CA TYR A 210 23.13 6.62 5.59
C TYR A 210 22.46 7.27 4.38
N PHE A 211 21.82 8.43 4.54
CA PHE A 211 21.12 9.11 3.46
C PHE A 211 22.07 9.51 2.33
N ASP A 212 21.54 9.39 1.13
CA ASP A 212 22.18 9.94 -0.04
C ASP A 212 22.15 11.49 0.02
N PRO A 213 23.11 12.17 -0.61
CA PRO A 213 23.19 13.63 -0.55
C PRO A 213 21.94 14.36 -1.02
N ALA A 214 21.20 13.82 -1.99
CA ALA A 214 19.94 14.41 -2.46
C ALA A 214 18.87 14.44 -1.37
N VAL A 215 18.72 13.33 -0.62
CA VAL A 215 17.78 13.26 0.52
C VAL A 215 18.17 14.26 1.59
N THR A 216 19.45 14.32 1.93
CA THR A 216 19.98 15.27 2.93
C THR A 216 19.73 16.71 2.52
N GLU A 217 19.98 17.09 1.27
CA GLU A 217 19.71 18.44 0.76
C GLU A 217 18.21 18.76 0.79
N TYR A 218 17.37 17.83 0.35
CA TYR A 218 15.92 18.02 0.38
C TYR A 218 15.42 18.30 1.79
N LEU A 219 15.81 17.47 2.77
CA LEU A 219 15.40 17.65 4.17
C LEU A 219 15.92 18.97 4.76
N GLN A 220 17.15 19.33 4.43
CA GLN A 220 17.73 20.60 4.89
C GLN A 220 16.88 21.79 4.44
N LYS A 221 16.42 21.78 3.19
CA LYS A 221 15.53 22.83 2.65
C LYS A 221 14.17 22.86 3.34
N LYS A 222 13.65 21.68 3.77
CA LYS A 222 12.37 21.61 4.48
C LYS A 222 12.46 22.04 5.93
N LYS A 223 13.59 21.76 6.58
CA LYS A 223 13.83 22.12 8.00
C LYS A 223 14.27 23.57 8.16
N PHE A 224 15.09 24.06 7.26
CA PHE A 224 15.72 25.37 7.31
C PHE A 224 15.53 26.13 5.99
N PRO A 225 14.28 26.49 5.63
CA PRO A 225 14.01 27.20 4.38
C PRO A 225 14.69 28.58 4.38
N GLN A 226 15.28 28.95 3.23
CA GLN A 226 16.00 30.20 3.07
C GLN A 226 15.16 31.28 2.38
N ASP A 227 13.95 30.94 1.95
CA ASP A 227 13.03 31.80 1.22
C ASP A 227 12.00 32.52 2.10
N GLY A 228 12.13 32.42 3.42
CA GLY A 228 11.20 32.98 4.39
C GLY A 228 9.92 32.18 4.62
N SER A 229 9.78 31.04 3.96
CA SER A 229 8.65 30.13 4.22
C SER A 229 8.80 29.41 5.55
N ALA A 230 7.67 28.87 6.07
CA ALA A 230 7.68 28.09 7.30
C ALA A 230 8.34 26.71 7.07
N PRO A 231 9.06 26.17 8.07
CA PRO A 231 9.55 24.80 8.01
C PRO A 231 8.39 23.79 7.88
N TYR A 232 8.68 22.65 7.23
CA TYR A 232 7.73 21.53 7.22
C TYR A 232 7.68 20.84 8.58
N GLY A 233 6.50 20.31 8.94
CA GLY A 233 6.36 19.41 10.06
C GLY A 233 6.89 18.01 9.72
N ALA A 234 7.46 17.34 10.72
CA ALA A 234 7.89 15.95 10.59
C ALA A 234 6.86 15.02 11.24
N ARG A 235 6.45 13.99 10.53
CA ARG A 235 5.57 12.92 11.05
C ARG A 235 6.04 11.59 10.49
N TYR A 236 6.27 10.62 11.36
CA TYR A 236 6.63 9.27 10.96
C TYR A 236 6.19 8.26 12.02
N VAL A 237 5.25 7.40 11.66
CA VAL A 237 4.74 6.32 12.53
C VAL A 237 5.61 5.07 12.39
N GLY A 238 6.13 4.82 11.19
CA GLY A 238 6.83 3.58 10.87
C GLY A 238 5.90 2.44 10.47
N SER A 239 4.66 2.78 10.12
CA SER A 239 3.67 1.93 9.48
C SER A 239 3.29 2.59 8.16
N MET A 240 3.56 1.94 7.03
CA MET A 240 3.41 2.56 5.71
C MET A 240 1.98 3.03 5.46
N VAL A 241 0.99 2.21 5.82
CA VAL A 241 -0.43 2.59 5.63
C VAL A 241 -0.75 3.88 6.37
N ALA A 242 -0.31 4.00 7.63
CA ALA A 242 -0.58 5.19 8.44
C ALA A 242 0.11 6.44 7.88
N ASP A 243 1.37 6.32 7.49
CA ASP A 243 2.16 7.43 6.98
C ASP A 243 1.69 7.87 5.59
N VAL A 244 1.36 6.94 4.70
CA VAL A 244 0.82 7.24 3.37
C VAL A 244 -0.60 7.80 3.46
N HIS A 245 -1.45 7.26 4.33
CA HIS A 245 -2.82 7.77 4.49
C HIS A 245 -2.82 9.23 4.97
N ARG A 246 -2.01 9.57 5.96
CA ARG A 246 -1.87 10.97 6.40
C ARG A 246 -1.38 11.85 5.25
N THR A 247 -0.42 11.39 4.46
CA THR A 247 0.09 12.11 3.28
C THR A 247 -1.01 12.32 2.24
N LEU A 248 -1.83 11.31 1.98
CA LEU A 248 -2.97 11.41 1.07
C LEU A 248 -3.98 12.46 1.55
N VAL A 249 -4.31 12.46 2.84
CA VAL A 249 -5.34 13.34 3.41
C VAL A 249 -4.87 14.77 3.59
N TYR A 250 -3.67 14.97 4.11
CA TYR A 250 -3.14 16.30 4.44
C TYR A 250 -2.24 16.89 3.36
N GLY A 251 -1.77 16.08 2.43
CA GLY A 251 -0.72 16.47 1.50
C GLY A 251 0.67 16.35 2.12
N GLY A 252 1.68 16.63 1.33
CA GLY A 252 3.08 16.51 1.72
C GLY A 252 3.77 15.34 1.01
N ILE A 253 4.78 14.78 1.65
CA ILE A 253 5.64 13.78 1.03
C ILE A 253 5.99 12.66 2.02
N PHE A 254 5.93 11.43 1.53
CA PHE A 254 6.44 10.24 2.20
C PHE A 254 7.65 9.72 1.43
N LEU A 255 8.73 9.43 2.16
CA LEU A 255 9.98 8.95 1.58
C LEU A 255 10.44 7.68 2.29
N TYR A 256 10.73 6.66 1.51
CA TYR A 256 11.58 5.56 1.91
C TYR A 256 12.63 5.36 0.81
N PRO A 257 13.64 6.26 0.75
CA PRO A 257 14.60 6.28 -0.35
C PRO A 257 15.64 5.18 -0.20
N ALA A 258 16.35 4.90 -1.27
CA ALA A 258 17.58 4.14 -1.22
C ALA A 258 18.60 4.86 -0.32
N ASN A 259 19.42 4.09 0.38
CA ASN A 259 20.53 4.60 1.18
C ASN A 259 21.71 3.64 1.13
N VAL A 260 22.85 4.04 1.70
CA VAL A 260 24.10 3.22 1.67
C VAL A 260 23.90 1.83 2.27
N LYS A 261 23.04 1.71 3.28
CA LYS A 261 22.76 0.44 3.95
C LYS A 261 21.73 -0.41 3.20
N SER A 262 20.83 0.23 2.49
CA SER A 262 19.75 -0.41 1.72
C SER A 262 19.67 0.22 0.33
N PRO A 263 20.55 -0.17 -0.62
CA PRO A 263 20.63 0.44 -1.95
C PRO A 263 19.36 0.28 -2.78
N GLU A 264 18.56 -0.75 -2.50
CA GLU A 264 17.30 -1.03 -3.18
C GLU A 264 16.08 -0.54 -2.39
N GLY A 265 16.29 0.23 -1.31
CA GLY A 265 15.22 0.59 -0.38
C GLY A 265 14.81 -0.59 0.49
N LYS A 266 13.72 -0.43 1.25
CA LYS A 266 13.22 -1.48 2.17
C LYS A 266 11.84 -2.00 1.77
N LEU A 267 10.98 -1.15 1.22
CA LEU A 267 9.59 -1.49 0.94
C LEU A 267 9.48 -2.35 -0.31
N ARG A 268 8.43 -3.17 -0.36
CA ARG A 268 8.22 -4.16 -1.43
C ARG A 268 7.43 -3.57 -2.59
N LEU A 269 7.83 -3.91 -3.80
CA LEU A 269 7.21 -3.37 -5.01
C LEU A 269 5.76 -3.85 -5.18
N LEU A 270 5.50 -5.17 -5.13
CA LEU A 270 4.23 -5.74 -5.56
C LEU A 270 3.06 -5.45 -4.62
N TYR A 271 3.28 -5.52 -3.31
CA TYR A 271 2.20 -5.46 -2.34
C TYR A 271 2.25 -4.27 -1.39
N GLU A 272 3.21 -3.38 -1.55
CA GLU A 272 3.31 -2.12 -0.78
C GLU A 272 3.42 -0.92 -1.71
N CYS A 273 4.50 -0.79 -2.48
CA CYS A 273 4.77 0.40 -3.30
C CYS A 273 3.81 0.55 -4.47
N ASN A 274 3.52 -0.50 -5.24
CA ASN A 274 2.60 -0.44 -6.38
C ASN A 274 1.17 -0.10 -5.97
N PRO A 275 0.56 -0.74 -4.97
CA PRO A 275 -0.77 -0.34 -4.53
C PRO A 275 -0.83 1.12 -4.07
N MET A 276 0.14 1.56 -3.28
CA MET A 276 0.18 2.94 -2.76
C MET A 276 0.44 3.96 -3.86
N ALA A 277 1.36 3.66 -4.80
CA ALA A 277 1.63 4.50 -5.96
C ALA A 277 0.39 4.67 -6.84
N PHE A 278 -0.34 3.59 -7.08
CA PHE A 278 -1.58 3.62 -7.84
C PHE A 278 -2.62 4.55 -7.19
N ILE A 279 -2.84 4.40 -5.90
CA ILE A 279 -3.80 5.24 -5.15
C ILE A 279 -3.36 6.70 -5.17
N ILE A 280 -2.09 6.98 -4.89
CA ILE A 280 -1.56 8.35 -4.88
C ILE A 280 -1.71 9.01 -6.26
N GLU A 281 -1.39 8.31 -7.36
CA GLU A 281 -1.58 8.85 -8.72
C GLU A 281 -3.05 9.05 -9.06
N GLN A 282 -3.94 8.14 -8.68
CA GLN A 282 -5.38 8.29 -8.87
C GLN A 282 -5.96 9.49 -8.10
N ALA A 283 -5.31 9.88 -7.01
CA ALA A 283 -5.66 11.08 -6.25
C ALA A 283 -5.00 12.37 -6.78
N GLY A 284 -4.23 12.29 -7.86
CA GLY A 284 -3.54 13.44 -8.47
C GLY A 284 -2.12 13.68 -7.94
N GLY A 285 -1.56 12.75 -7.16
CA GLY A 285 -0.19 12.82 -6.68
C GLY A 285 0.82 12.16 -7.61
N MET A 286 2.03 11.97 -7.12
CA MET A 286 3.15 11.35 -7.82
C MET A 286 3.81 10.28 -6.94
N ALA A 287 4.38 9.25 -7.57
CA ALA A 287 5.17 8.24 -6.90
C ALA A 287 6.37 7.84 -7.78
N THR A 288 7.57 7.95 -7.23
CA THR A 288 8.84 7.75 -7.94
C THR A 288 9.83 6.97 -7.10
N THR A 289 10.79 6.33 -7.75
CA THR A 289 11.99 5.79 -7.10
C THR A 289 13.12 6.82 -7.02
N GLY A 290 12.97 7.94 -7.68
CA GLY A 290 14.00 8.92 -8.01
C GLY A 290 14.42 8.86 -9.47
N SER A 291 14.62 7.66 -10.01
CA SER A 291 15.04 7.46 -11.41
C SER A 291 13.87 7.15 -12.37
N GLN A 292 12.77 6.62 -11.88
CA GLN A 292 11.59 6.29 -12.69
C GLN A 292 10.31 6.31 -11.86
N ASN A 293 9.17 6.34 -12.52
CA ASN A 293 7.88 6.17 -11.84
C ASN A 293 7.74 4.74 -11.29
N VAL A 294 7.23 4.61 -10.07
CA VAL A 294 7.05 3.30 -9.43
C VAL A 294 6.19 2.38 -10.29
N LEU A 295 5.09 2.87 -10.84
CA LEU A 295 4.14 2.06 -11.63
C LEU A 295 4.71 1.59 -12.97
N ASP A 296 5.79 2.17 -13.46
CA ASP A 296 6.43 1.80 -14.75
C ASP A 296 7.46 0.68 -14.59
N ILE A 297 7.81 0.28 -13.37
CA ILE A 297 8.82 -0.75 -13.11
C ILE A 297 8.30 -2.10 -13.54
N GLN A 298 9.08 -2.82 -14.37
CA GLN A 298 8.85 -4.22 -14.67
C GLN A 298 9.39 -5.06 -13.50
N PRO A 299 8.53 -5.73 -12.71
CA PRO A 299 9.00 -6.59 -11.63
C PRO A 299 9.80 -7.78 -12.14
N ILE A 300 10.82 -8.17 -11.39
CA ILE A 300 11.66 -9.36 -11.69
C ILE A 300 11.54 -10.43 -10.60
N ASN A 301 11.00 -10.09 -9.45
CA ASN A 301 10.86 -10.98 -8.31
C ASN A 301 9.63 -10.56 -7.50
N ILE A 302 8.87 -11.53 -6.97
CA ILE A 302 7.64 -11.24 -6.20
C ILE A 302 7.91 -10.51 -4.87
N HIS A 303 9.12 -10.62 -4.32
CA HIS A 303 9.53 -9.93 -3.09
C HIS A 303 10.52 -8.80 -3.35
N GLN A 304 10.61 -8.31 -4.57
CA GLN A 304 11.48 -7.21 -4.96
C GLN A 304 11.24 -5.96 -4.12
N ARG A 305 12.33 -5.34 -3.68
CA ARG A 305 12.31 -4.04 -2.99
C ARG A 305 12.58 -2.91 -3.96
N VAL A 306 12.02 -1.75 -3.67
CA VAL A 306 12.30 -0.52 -4.43
C VAL A 306 12.33 0.67 -3.47
N PRO A 307 13.13 1.72 -3.77
CA PRO A 307 12.96 3.00 -3.12
C PRO A 307 11.63 3.61 -3.51
N VAL A 308 11.03 4.40 -2.65
CA VAL A 308 9.77 5.09 -2.93
C VAL A 308 9.75 6.49 -2.35
N VAL A 309 9.32 7.43 -3.17
CA VAL A 309 9.00 8.80 -2.78
C VAL A 309 7.65 9.12 -3.40
N LEU A 310 6.67 9.45 -2.58
CA LEU A 310 5.31 9.70 -3.05
C LEU A 310 4.64 10.84 -2.28
N GLY A 311 3.64 11.43 -2.88
CA GLY A 311 2.82 12.44 -2.22
C GLY A 311 2.34 13.53 -3.17
N SER A 312 2.23 14.74 -2.64
CA SER A 312 1.81 15.92 -3.38
C SER A 312 2.74 16.20 -4.57
N PRO A 313 2.21 16.48 -5.75
CA PRO A 313 3.03 16.60 -6.96
C PRO A 313 4.12 17.68 -6.86
N SER A 314 3.81 18.81 -6.23
CA SER A 314 4.79 19.89 -6.03
C SER A 314 5.96 19.46 -5.15
N ASP A 315 5.67 18.73 -4.06
CA ASP A 315 6.69 18.24 -3.13
C ASP A 315 7.57 17.16 -3.76
N VAL A 316 6.96 16.23 -4.50
CA VAL A 316 7.71 15.17 -5.19
C VAL A 316 8.58 15.73 -6.33
N LYS A 317 8.07 16.71 -7.09
CA LYS A 317 8.85 17.36 -8.15
C LYS A 317 10.07 18.08 -7.60
N GLU A 318 9.94 18.78 -6.48
CA GLU A 318 11.07 19.43 -5.82
C GLU A 318 12.15 18.41 -5.41
N TYR A 319 11.75 17.28 -4.85
CA TYR A 319 12.67 16.18 -4.56
C TYR A 319 13.37 15.66 -5.83
N LEU A 320 12.61 15.44 -6.91
CA LEU A 320 13.16 14.96 -8.17
C LEU A 320 14.17 15.91 -8.79
N ASP A 321 13.93 17.21 -8.72
CA ASP A 321 14.86 18.24 -9.24
C ASP A 321 16.19 18.15 -8.48
N ILE A 322 16.17 18.01 -7.17
CA ILE A 322 17.35 17.84 -6.33
C ILE A 322 18.06 16.53 -6.63
N TYR A 323 17.30 15.42 -6.74
CA TYR A 323 17.84 14.11 -7.06
C TYR A 323 18.56 14.10 -8.42
N GLN A 324 17.94 14.63 -9.46
CA GLN A 324 18.52 14.70 -10.81
C GLN A 324 19.80 15.55 -10.84
N LYS A 325 19.81 16.66 -10.12
CA LYS A 325 21.00 17.51 -9.99
C LYS A 325 22.18 16.75 -9.38
N HIS A 326 21.94 15.96 -8.34
CA HIS A 326 22.99 15.13 -7.72
C HIS A 326 23.45 14.01 -8.64
N GLN A 327 22.56 13.37 -9.39
CA GLN A 327 22.93 12.34 -10.36
C GLN A 327 23.80 12.89 -11.49
N ALA A 328 23.49 14.06 -12.03
CA ALA A 328 24.27 14.73 -13.06
C ALA A 328 25.70 15.05 -12.58
N ASN A 329 25.86 15.45 -11.31
CA ASN A 329 27.16 15.75 -10.71
C ASN A 329 28.02 14.50 -10.42
N ASN A 330 27.38 13.35 -10.21
CA ASN A 330 28.08 12.10 -9.96
C ASN A 330 28.50 11.36 -11.25
N GLY A 331 27.99 11.77 -12.40
CA GLY A 331 28.33 11.22 -13.73
C GLY A 331 29.48 11.91 -14.46
N ASN A 332 30.06 12.94 -13.86
CA ASN A 332 31.24 13.64 -14.31
C ASN A 332 32.41 13.30 -13.35
#